data_bdf2c4957cd8cc62455046d8832c0946
#
_entry.id   bdf2c4957cd8cc62455046d8832c0946
#
_cell.length_a   1.000
_cell.length_b   1.000
_cell.length_c   1.000
_cell.angle_alpha   90.00
_cell.angle_beta   90.00
_cell.angle_gamma   90.00
#
_symmetry.space_group_name_H-M   'P 1'
#
loop_
_entity.id
_entity.type
_entity.pdbx_description
1 polymer ?
#
loop_
_entity_poly.entity_id
_entity_poly.type
_entity_poly.pdbx_seq_one_letter_code
_entity_poly.pdbx_strand_id
1 'polypeptide(L)'
;MLNGQVTLVTGATRGIGQAIALELGRQGAVVAGTATSEAGAQTIGAYLLAAGIKGAGFAMNVNDAAQVEATLAAVQKQCGDIAILVNNAGITRDNLLLRMKDEEWDDILSTNLKSVYRLSKLVLRPMMKARQGRIINITSVIGVMGNAGQTNYAAAKAGMIGFSKSLAREIGSRNITVNCVAPGFIDTDMTRDLDATQRAALIGQIPLARLGAVEDIAGAVAYLAGPAAAYVTGATLHVNGGMLMD
;
A
#
# COMPACT_ATOMS: atom_id res chain seq x y z
N MET A 1 -18.67 0.39 6.97
CA MET A 1 -18.17 -0.83 7.64
C MET A 1 -17.85 -1.87 6.61
N LEU A 2 -16.76 -2.63 6.80
CA LEU A 2 -16.22 -3.61 5.86
C LEU A 2 -16.55 -5.05 6.27
N ASN A 3 -17.68 -5.25 6.95
CA ASN A 3 -18.04 -6.50 7.61
C ASN A 3 -17.86 -7.74 6.71
N GLY A 4 -16.94 -8.61 7.10
CA GLY A 4 -16.65 -9.89 6.44
C GLY A 4 -15.91 -9.77 5.11
N GLN A 5 -15.59 -8.55 4.62
CA GLN A 5 -14.81 -8.40 3.39
C GLN A 5 -13.36 -8.82 3.63
N VAL A 6 -12.86 -9.72 2.79
CA VAL A 6 -11.46 -10.15 2.87
C VAL A 6 -10.56 -9.07 2.27
N THR A 7 -9.61 -8.62 3.08
CA THR A 7 -8.66 -7.59 2.72
C THR A 7 -7.24 -8.14 2.71
N LEU A 8 -6.55 -8.04 1.59
CA LEU A 8 -5.12 -8.35 1.49
C LEU A 8 -4.30 -7.06 1.63
N VAL A 9 -3.43 -7.00 2.65
CA VAL A 9 -2.50 -5.89 2.87
C VAL A 9 -1.07 -6.39 2.72
N THR A 10 -0.33 -5.90 1.72
CA THR A 10 1.06 -6.29 1.54
C THR A 10 2.00 -5.46 2.42
N GLY A 11 3.07 -6.11 2.96
CA GLY A 11 4.02 -5.42 3.84
C GLY A 11 3.39 -4.95 5.16
N ALA A 12 2.60 -5.82 5.80
CA ALA A 12 1.80 -5.48 6.98
C ALA A 12 2.51 -5.70 8.33
N THR A 13 3.81 -5.98 8.34
CA THR A 13 4.52 -6.33 9.58
C THR A 13 4.63 -5.16 10.55
N ARG A 14 4.74 -3.92 10.04
CA ARG A 14 4.96 -2.68 10.82
C ARG A 14 4.51 -1.44 10.05
N GLY A 15 4.63 -0.28 10.70
CA GLY A 15 4.44 1.03 10.09
C GLY A 15 3.07 1.20 9.43
N ILE A 16 3.04 1.80 8.25
CA ILE A 16 1.81 2.09 7.50
C ILE A 16 0.99 0.82 7.24
N GLY A 17 1.64 -0.27 6.82
CA GLY A 17 0.94 -1.52 6.51
C GLY A 17 0.25 -2.14 7.72
N GLN A 18 0.89 -2.12 8.89
CA GLN A 18 0.28 -2.58 10.14
C GLN A 18 -0.90 -1.70 10.55
N ALA A 19 -0.75 -0.37 10.49
CA ALA A 19 -1.83 0.56 10.82
C ALA A 19 -3.05 0.37 9.90
N ILE A 20 -2.82 0.18 8.60
CA ILE A 20 -3.88 -0.15 7.63
C ILE A 20 -4.57 -1.46 7.99
N ALA A 21 -3.81 -2.52 8.28
CA ALA A 21 -4.35 -3.82 8.64
C ALA A 21 -5.23 -3.74 9.89
N LEU A 22 -4.77 -3.04 10.92
CA LEU A 22 -5.52 -2.83 12.16
C LEU A 22 -6.79 -2.01 11.92
N GLU A 23 -6.70 -0.91 11.16
CA GLU A 23 -7.85 -0.03 10.92
C GLU A 23 -8.94 -0.73 10.11
N LEU A 24 -8.58 -1.41 9.01
CA LEU A 24 -9.55 -2.16 8.21
C LEU A 24 -10.18 -3.30 9.02
N GLY A 25 -9.40 -3.97 9.87
CA GLY A 25 -9.90 -4.99 10.77
C GLY A 25 -10.88 -4.46 11.81
N ARG A 26 -10.62 -3.29 12.42
CA ARG A 26 -11.57 -2.61 13.34
C ARG A 26 -12.88 -2.26 12.66
N GLN A 27 -12.86 -2.02 11.34
CA GLN A 27 -14.07 -1.78 10.53
C GLN A 27 -14.77 -3.07 10.10
N GLY A 28 -14.32 -4.23 10.59
CA GLY A 28 -14.96 -5.54 10.40
C GLY A 28 -14.43 -6.36 9.22
N ALA A 29 -13.34 -5.94 8.57
CA ALA A 29 -12.70 -6.74 7.54
C ALA A 29 -12.04 -8.01 8.11
N VAL A 30 -11.96 -9.06 7.30
CA VAL A 30 -11.08 -10.21 7.54
C VAL A 30 -9.73 -9.88 6.90
N VAL A 31 -8.68 -9.78 7.71
CA VAL A 31 -7.39 -9.26 7.26
C VAL A 31 -6.41 -10.38 6.94
N ALA A 32 -5.94 -10.44 5.71
CA ALA A 32 -4.76 -11.20 5.28
C ALA A 32 -3.58 -10.22 5.14
N GLY A 33 -2.66 -10.23 6.08
CA GLY A 33 -1.46 -9.39 6.02
C GLY A 33 -0.27 -10.19 5.51
N THR A 34 0.62 -9.58 4.69
CA THR A 34 1.82 -10.29 4.23
C THR A 34 3.11 -9.70 4.74
N ALA A 35 4.10 -10.55 4.90
CA ALA A 35 5.48 -10.26 5.25
C ALA A 35 6.42 -11.06 4.36
N THR A 36 7.70 -10.68 4.27
CA THR A 36 8.70 -11.42 3.49
C THR A 36 9.21 -12.70 4.18
N SER A 37 8.88 -12.90 5.47
CA SER A 37 9.34 -14.06 6.26
C SER A 37 8.21 -14.65 7.09
N GLU A 38 8.35 -15.91 7.47
CA GLU A 38 7.42 -16.61 8.38
C GLU A 38 7.34 -15.93 9.76
N ALA A 39 8.46 -15.43 10.29
CA ALA A 39 8.47 -14.68 11.55
C ALA A 39 7.62 -13.40 11.45
N GLY A 40 7.71 -12.68 10.31
CA GLY A 40 6.87 -11.53 10.04
C GLY A 40 5.39 -11.90 9.90
N ALA A 41 5.07 -13.03 9.27
CA ALA A 41 3.70 -13.53 9.17
C ALA A 41 3.13 -13.87 10.55
N GLN A 42 3.92 -14.51 11.42
CA GLN A 42 3.53 -14.79 12.81
C GLN A 42 3.27 -13.49 13.60
N THR A 43 4.13 -12.48 13.42
CA THR A 43 3.94 -11.15 14.04
C THR A 43 2.59 -10.53 13.63
N ILE A 44 2.24 -10.64 12.35
CA ILE A 44 0.95 -10.17 11.84
C ILE A 44 -0.20 -10.92 12.50
N GLY A 45 -0.16 -12.24 12.54
CA GLY A 45 -1.17 -13.05 13.21
C GLY A 45 -1.34 -12.69 14.69
N ALA A 46 -0.23 -12.48 15.39
CA ALA A 46 -0.22 -12.13 16.80
C ALA A 46 -0.89 -10.79 17.09
N TYR A 47 -0.56 -9.71 16.37
CA TYR A 47 -1.18 -8.42 16.63
C TYR A 47 -2.65 -8.36 16.18
N LEU A 48 -3.05 -9.08 15.12
CA LEU A 48 -4.45 -9.20 14.73
C LEU A 48 -5.27 -9.90 15.83
N LEU A 49 -4.75 -11.01 16.35
CA LEU A 49 -5.37 -11.74 17.44
C LEU A 49 -5.50 -10.87 18.70
N ALA A 50 -4.43 -10.19 19.10
CA ALA A 50 -4.42 -9.27 20.24
C ALA A 50 -5.44 -8.14 20.11
N ALA A 51 -5.72 -7.69 18.88
CA ALA A 51 -6.72 -6.67 18.57
C ALA A 51 -8.15 -7.24 18.39
N GLY A 52 -8.35 -8.56 18.52
CA GLY A 52 -9.66 -9.21 18.29
C GLY A 52 -10.09 -9.19 16.81
N ILE A 53 -9.16 -9.02 15.88
CA ILE A 53 -9.41 -8.92 14.45
C ILE A 53 -9.31 -10.32 13.82
N LYS A 54 -10.32 -10.68 13.02
CA LYS A 54 -10.28 -11.90 12.23
C LYS A 54 -9.26 -11.76 11.10
N GLY A 55 -8.36 -12.71 10.97
CA GLY A 55 -7.36 -12.68 9.91
C GLY A 55 -6.15 -13.56 10.19
N ALA A 56 -5.15 -13.46 9.32
CA ALA A 56 -3.90 -14.20 9.44
C ALA A 56 -2.75 -13.45 8.75
N GLY A 57 -1.52 -13.80 9.14
CA GLY A 57 -0.30 -13.40 8.43
C GLY A 57 0.14 -14.50 7.47
N PHE A 58 0.72 -14.08 6.35
CA PHE A 58 1.25 -14.96 5.30
C PHE A 58 2.65 -14.52 4.89
N ALA A 59 3.56 -15.48 4.71
CA ALA A 59 4.87 -15.19 4.13
C ALA A 59 4.73 -15.06 2.61
N MET A 60 5.19 -13.93 2.05
CA MET A 60 5.11 -13.67 0.62
C MET A 60 6.17 -12.66 0.18
N ASN A 61 7.05 -13.07 -0.70
CA ASN A 61 7.88 -12.15 -1.46
C ASN A 61 7.11 -11.70 -2.72
N VAL A 62 6.77 -10.42 -2.81
CA VAL A 62 6.00 -9.86 -3.93
C VAL A 62 6.73 -9.94 -5.28
N ASN A 63 8.05 -10.17 -5.27
CA ASN A 63 8.87 -10.35 -6.48
C ASN A 63 8.84 -11.78 -7.01
N ASP A 64 8.48 -12.76 -6.19
CA ASP A 64 8.37 -14.17 -6.58
C ASP A 64 6.94 -14.48 -7.07
N ALA A 65 6.80 -14.72 -8.38
CA ALA A 65 5.49 -14.96 -8.98
C ALA A 65 4.81 -16.22 -8.44
N ALA A 66 5.57 -17.30 -8.27
CA ALA A 66 5.04 -18.58 -7.80
C ALA A 66 4.59 -18.48 -6.33
N GLN A 67 5.39 -17.79 -5.50
CA GLN A 67 5.04 -17.55 -4.09
C GLN A 67 3.80 -16.64 -3.98
N VAL A 68 3.67 -15.63 -4.83
CA VAL A 68 2.48 -14.76 -4.86
C VAL A 68 1.23 -15.58 -5.20
N GLU A 69 1.26 -16.40 -6.24
CA GLU A 69 0.13 -17.25 -6.62
C GLU A 69 -0.25 -18.24 -5.51
N ALA A 70 0.73 -18.93 -4.94
CA ALA A 70 0.51 -19.86 -3.85
C ALA A 70 -0.08 -19.17 -2.60
N THR A 71 0.42 -17.98 -2.26
CA THR A 71 -0.09 -17.22 -1.11
C THR A 71 -1.52 -16.75 -1.34
N LEU A 72 -1.85 -16.23 -2.54
CA LEU A 72 -3.23 -15.82 -2.84
C LEU A 72 -4.20 -17.01 -2.76
N ALA A 73 -3.80 -18.18 -3.25
CA ALA A 73 -4.60 -19.41 -3.11
C ALA A 73 -4.79 -19.81 -1.63
N ALA A 74 -3.76 -19.68 -0.81
CA ALA A 74 -3.84 -19.92 0.64
C ALA A 74 -4.78 -18.92 1.33
N VAL A 75 -4.69 -17.63 1.00
CA VAL A 75 -5.60 -16.58 1.50
C VAL A 75 -7.04 -16.92 1.11
N GLN A 76 -7.28 -17.26 -0.16
CA GLN A 76 -8.63 -17.60 -0.63
C GLN A 76 -9.20 -18.81 0.12
N LYS A 77 -8.39 -19.83 0.35
CA LYS A 77 -8.79 -21.04 1.09
C LYS A 77 -9.12 -20.77 2.55
N GLN A 78 -8.34 -19.90 3.20
CA GLN A 78 -8.45 -19.65 4.65
C GLN A 78 -9.41 -18.50 4.99
N CYS A 79 -9.42 -17.45 4.18
CA CYS A 79 -10.15 -16.20 4.47
C CYS A 79 -11.33 -15.96 3.51
N GLY A 80 -11.29 -16.51 2.30
CA GLY A 80 -12.26 -16.27 1.24
C GLY A 80 -11.72 -15.40 0.10
N ASP A 81 -12.57 -15.02 -0.84
CA ASP A 81 -12.21 -14.20 -2.00
C ASP A 81 -11.82 -12.79 -1.58
N ILE A 82 -10.68 -12.31 -2.09
CA ILE A 82 -10.15 -10.98 -1.77
C ILE A 82 -11.06 -9.91 -2.40
N ALA A 83 -11.74 -9.14 -1.56
CA ALA A 83 -12.58 -8.02 -1.96
C ALA A 83 -11.82 -6.69 -1.96
N ILE A 84 -10.77 -6.56 -1.13
CA ILE A 84 -9.96 -5.35 -0.99
C ILE A 84 -8.49 -5.74 -1.10
N LEU A 85 -7.76 -5.11 -2.03
CA LEU A 85 -6.32 -5.23 -2.16
C LEU A 85 -5.66 -3.91 -1.80
N VAL A 86 -4.75 -3.93 -0.83
CA VAL A 86 -3.89 -2.79 -0.48
C VAL A 86 -2.45 -3.13 -0.83
N ASN A 87 -1.95 -2.56 -1.91
CA ASN A 87 -0.56 -2.66 -2.33
C ASN A 87 0.27 -1.64 -1.54
N ASN A 88 0.81 -2.06 -0.40
CA ASN A 88 1.63 -1.22 0.48
C ASN A 88 3.11 -1.65 0.50
N ALA A 89 3.44 -2.90 0.20
CA ALA A 89 4.82 -3.36 0.18
C ALA A 89 5.68 -2.49 -0.76
N GLY A 90 6.83 -2.06 -0.27
CA GLY A 90 7.76 -1.24 -1.03
C GLY A 90 9.10 -1.10 -0.31
N ILE A 91 10.11 -0.74 -1.09
CA ILE A 91 11.49 -0.50 -0.63
C ILE A 91 12.01 0.81 -1.20
N THR A 92 13.11 1.30 -0.67
CA THR A 92 13.92 2.39 -1.24
C THR A 92 15.33 1.88 -1.55
N ARG A 93 15.96 2.46 -2.56
CA ARG A 93 17.38 2.29 -2.94
C ARG A 93 17.87 3.64 -3.43
N ASP A 94 18.10 4.53 -2.47
CA ASP A 94 18.39 5.93 -2.76
C ASP A 94 19.86 6.09 -3.19
N ASN A 95 20.05 6.66 -4.38
CA ASN A 95 21.36 6.99 -4.93
C ASN A 95 21.21 8.08 -6.00
N LEU A 96 22.24 8.94 -6.15
CA LEU A 96 22.27 9.89 -7.26
C LEU A 96 22.32 9.12 -8.59
N LEU A 97 21.57 9.57 -9.61
CA LEU A 97 21.45 8.89 -10.90
C LEU A 97 22.81 8.51 -11.51
N LEU A 98 23.79 9.39 -11.43
CA LEU A 98 25.13 9.14 -11.94
C LEU A 98 25.86 7.95 -11.27
N ARG A 99 25.44 7.57 -10.05
CA ARG A 99 26.04 6.49 -9.26
C ARG A 99 25.10 5.32 -9.08
N MET A 100 23.83 5.46 -9.50
CA MET A 100 22.81 4.44 -9.38
C MET A 100 23.17 3.22 -10.23
N LYS A 101 23.11 2.04 -9.65
CA LYS A 101 23.33 0.78 -10.34
C LYS A 101 22.05 0.25 -10.92
N ASP A 102 22.16 -0.53 -12.00
CA ASP A 102 21.00 -1.16 -12.66
C ASP A 102 20.21 -2.06 -11.67
N GLU A 103 20.90 -2.75 -10.76
CA GLU A 103 20.26 -3.57 -9.75
C GLU A 103 19.41 -2.74 -8.75
N GLU A 104 19.87 -1.53 -8.39
CA GLU A 104 19.13 -0.61 -7.52
C GLU A 104 17.86 -0.09 -8.23
N TRP A 105 17.94 0.14 -9.53
CA TRP A 105 16.82 0.51 -10.38
C TRP A 105 15.82 -0.65 -10.50
N ASP A 106 16.28 -1.83 -10.87
CA ASP A 106 15.44 -3.01 -11.13
C ASP A 106 14.76 -3.51 -9.85
N ASP A 107 15.45 -3.50 -8.72
CA ASP A 107 14.87 -3.84 -7.40
C ASP A 107 13.65 -2.96 -7.10
N ILE A 108 13.78 -1.65 -7.32
CA ILE A 108 12.69 -0.70 -7.06
C ILE A 108 11.54 -0.90 -8.02
N LEU A 109 11.77 -1.01 -9.31
CA LEU A 109 10.71 -1.22 -10.29
C LEU A 109 10.02 -2.57 -10.08
N SER A 110 10.78 -3.60 -9.77
CA SER A 110 10.22 -4.93 -9.50
C SER A 110 9.34 -4.93 -8.25
N THR A 111 9.85 -4.38 -7.14
CA THR A 111 9.15 -4.42 -5.85
C THR A 111 8.01 -3.40 -5.78
N ASN A 112 8.23 -2.16 -6.23
CA ASN A 112 7.25 -1.09 -6.01
C ASN A 112 6.22 -0.95 -7.14
N LEU A 113 6.50 -1.44 -8.35
CA LEU A 113 5.58 -1.28 -9.49
C LEU A 113 5.13 -2.62 -10.09
N LYS A 114 6.07 -3.51 -10.46
CA LYS A 114 5.71 -4.79 -11.09
C LYS A 114 4.88 -5.68 -10.18
N SER A 115 5.14 -5.64 -8.86
CA SER A 115 4.35 -6.36 -7.87
C SER A 115 2.89 -5.89 -7.85
N VAL A 116 2.66 -4.58 -7.96
CA VAL A 116 1.31 -3.98 -8.00
C VAL A 116 0.52 -4.50 -9.20
N TYR A 117 1.16 -4.51 -10.38
CA TYR A 117 0.57 -5.12 -11.58
C TYR A 117 0.22 -6.59 -11.33
N ARG A 118 1.17 -7.40 -10.80
CA ARG A 118 0.99 -8.83 -10.58
C ARG A 118 -0.16 -9.13 -9.63
N LEU A 119 -0.18 -8.50 -8.47
CA LEU A 119 -1.21 -8.70 -7.46
C LEU A 119 -2.58 -8.24 -7.95
N SER A 120 -2.65 -7.05 -8.57
CA SER A 120 -3.89 -6.53 -9.14
C SER A 120 -4.47 -7.50 -10.17
N LYS A 121 -3.65 -7.99 -11.11
CA LYS A 121 -4.08 -8.95 -12.15
C LYS A 121 -4.69 -10.23 -11.55
N LEU A 122 -4.10 -10.75 -10.48
CA LEU A 122 -4.54 -12.00 -9.86
C LEU A 122 -5.88 -11.86 -9.11
N VAL A 123 -6.14 -10.71 -8.48
CA VAL A 123 -7.41 -10.49 -7.77
C VAL A 123 -8.55 -10.03 -8.68
N LEU A 124 -8.27 -9.59 -9.90
CA LEU A 124 -9.29 -9.03 -10.79
C LEU A 124 -10.40 -10.04 -11.14
N ARG A 125 -10.03 -11.28 -11.49
CA ARG A 125 -11.02 -12.26 -11.97
C ARG A 125 -12.12 -12.56 -10.93
N PRO A 126 -11.81 -12.85 -9.64
CA PRO A 126 -12.82 -13.00 -8.61
C PRO A 126 -13.58 -11.69 -8.34
N MET A 127 -12.93 -10.52 -8.30
CA MET A 127 -13.60 -9.23 -8.12
C MET A 127 -14.58 -8.93 -9.25
N MET A 128 -14.20 -9.18 -10.51
CA MET A 128 -15.09 -9.00 -11.67
C MET A 128 -16.31 -9.93 -11.64
N LYS A 129 -16.12 -11.18 -11.19
CA LYS A 129 -17.21 -12.15 -11.02
C LYS A 129 -18.16 -11.69 -9.92
N ALA A 130 -17.64 -11.20 -8.81
CA ALA A 130 -18.43 -10.67 -7.70
C ALA A 130 -19.07 -9.30 -8.02
N ARG A 131 -18.61 -8.59 -9.08
CA ARG A 131 -18.98 -7.21 -9.40
C ARG A 131 -18.76 -6.25 -8.20
N GLN A 132 -17.69 -6.49 -7.48
CA GLN A 132 -17.28 -5.71 -6.31
C GLN A 132 -15.80 -5.88 -6.08
N GLY A 133 -15.10 -4.76 -5.85
CA GLY A 133 -13.68 -4.78 -5.49
C GLY A 133 -13.15 -3.39 -5.18
N ARG A 134 -12.07 -3.35 -4.41
CA ARG A 134 -11.32 -2.15 -4.09
C ARG A 134 -9.83 -2.45 -4.23
N ILE A 135 -9.13 -1.69 -5.06
CA ILE A 135 -7.67 -1.76 -5.19
C ILE A 135 -7.12 -0.40 -4.75
N ILE A 136 -6.27 -0.41 -3.74
CA ILE A 136 -5.69 0.79 -3.14
C ILE A 136 -4.18 0.65 -3.18
N ASN A 137 -3.51 1.56 -3.88
CA ASN A 137 -2.08 1.54 -4.08
C ASN A 137 -1.41 2.64 -3.24
N ILE A 138 -0.49 2.26 -2.35
CA ILE A 138 0.25 3.23 -1.54
C ILE A 138 1.41 3.76 -2.36
N THR A 139 1.24 4.97 -2.89
CA THR A 139 2.26 5.65 -3.67
C THR A 139 3.16 6.52 -2.76
N SER A 140 3.47 7.73 -3.15
CA SER A 140 4.22 8.71 -2.35
C SER A 140 4.06 10.09 -2.96
N VAL A 141 4.16 11.13 -2.14
CA VAL A 141 4.36 12.50 -2.61
C VAL A 141 5.53 12.62 -3.59
N ILE A 142 6.58 11.81 -3.38
CA ILE A 142 7.78 11.75 -4.24
C ILE A 142 7.46 11.31 -5.67
N GLY A 143 6.43 10.48 -5.87
CA GLY A 143 5.97 10.10 -7.21
C GLY A 143 5.37 11.25 -8.02
N VAL A 144 5.06 12.38 -7.38
CA VAL A 144 4.49 13.56 -8.02
C VAL A 144 5.52 14.70 -8.07
N MET A 145 6.17 15.03 -6.95
CA MET A 145 7.12 16.14 -6.89
C MET A 145 8.57 15.78 -7.23
N GLY A 146 8.93 14.49 -7.18
CA GLY A 146 10.31 14.06 -7.28
C GLY A 146 11.12 14.31 -6.01
N ASN A 147 12.31 13.71 -5.93
CA ASN A 147 13.31 13.98 -4.90
C ASN A 147 14.72 13.62 -5.41
N ALA A 148 15.72 14.40 -5.06
CA ALA A 148 17.10 14.09 -5.42
C ALA A 148 17.53 12.74 -4.81
N GLY A 149 18.21 11.91 -5.60
CA GLY A 149 18.62 10.56 -5.19
C GLY A 149 17.54 9.49 -5.26
N GLN A 150 16.32 9.81 -5.70
CA GLN A 150 15.19 8.88 -5.74
C GLN A 150 14.55 8.77 -7.14
N THR A 151 15.34 8.87 -8.20
CA THR A 151 14.81 8.79 -9.59
C THR A 151 14.10 7.46 -9.87
N ASN A 152 14.63 6.33 -9.38
CA ASN A 152 14.03 4.99 -9.45
C ASN A 152 12.71 4.93 -8.65
N TYR A 153 12.73 5.40 -7.42
CA TYR A 153 11.56 5.40 -6.53
C TYR A 153 10.44 6.31 -7.07
N ALA A 154 10.80 7.54 -7.49
CA ALA A 154 9.86 8.47 -8.11
C ALA A 154 9.24 7.88 -9.38
N ALA A 155 10.03 7.26 -10.25
CA ALA A 155 9.55 6.60 -11.46
C ALA A 155 8.54 5.47 -11.13
N ALA A 156 8.85 4.62 -10.15
CA ALA A 156 7.97 3.54 -9.73
C ALA A 156 6.65 4.07 -9.14
N LYS A 157 6.71 5.09 -8.27
CA LYS A 157 5.52 5.67 -7.62
C LYS A 157 4.65 6.48 -8.59
N ALA A 158 5.26 7.20 -9.53
CA ALA A 158 4.56 7.87 -10.63
C ALA A 158 3.91 6.85 -11.58
N GLY A 159 4.65 5.79 -11.94
CA GLY A 159 4.12 4.69 -12.76
C GLY A 159 2.91 4.00 -12.13
N MET A 160 2.89 3.87 -10.81
CA MET A 160 1.76 3.33 -10.06
C MET A 160 0.50 4.21 -10.20
N ILE A 161 0.65 5.54 -10.22
CA ILE A 161 -0.47 6.49 -10.44
C ILE A 161 -1.04 6.31 -11.86
N GLY A 162 -0.18 6.26 -12.88
CA GLY A 162 -0.58 6.02 -14.27
C GLY A 162 -1.27 4.65 -14.45
N PHE A 163 -0.70 3.59 -13.87
CA PHE A 163 -1.29 2.26 -13.85
C PHE A 163 -2.70 2.27 -13.22
N SER A 164 -2.86 2.93 -12.08
CA SER A 164 -4.14 2.98 -11.37
C SER A 164 -5.22 3.68 -12.17
N LYS A 165 -4.90 4.80 -12.83
CA LYS A 165 -5.83 5.53 -13.71
C LYS A 165 -6.28 4.68 -14.89
N SER A 166 -5.37 3.96 -15.53
CA SER A 166 -5.69 3.08 -16.67
C SER A 166 -6.57 1.91 -16.23
N LEU A 167 -6.18 1.23 -15.14
CA LEU A 167 -6.95 0.11 -14.62
C LEU A 167 -8.35 0.53 -14.17
N ALA A 168 -8.50 1.70 -13.54
CA ALA A 168 -9.79 2.25 -13.14
C ALA A 168 -10.75 2.40 -14.35
N ARG A 169 -10.24 2.82 -15.51
CA ARG A 169 -11.02 2.93 -16.76
C ARG A 169 -11.45 1.56 -17.30
N GLU A 170 -10.58 0.55 -17.20
CA GLU A 170 -10.87 -0.80 -17.70
C GLU A 170 -11.98 -1.51 -16.91
N ILE A 171 -11.97 -1.37 -15.59
CA ILE A 171 -12.80 -2.21 -14.72
C ILE A 171 -13.90 -1.49 -13.95
N GLY A 172 -14.01 -0.17 -14.07
CA GLY A 172 -15.01 0.64 -13.37
C GLY A 172 -16.45 0.17 -13.61
N SER A 173 -16.78 -0.30 -14.83
CA SER A 173 -18.09 -0.86 -15.16
C SER A 173 -18.46 -2.13 -14.37
N ARG A 174 -17.51 -2.72 -13.66
CA ARG A 174 -17.66 -3.88 -12.79
C ARG A 174 -17.81 -3.53 -11.31
N ASN A 175 -18.04 -2.25 -10.98
CA ASN A 175 -18.11 -1.76 -9.60
C ASN A 175 -16.81 -2.04 -8.79
N ILE A 176 -15.67 -1.96 -9.49
CA ILE A 176 -14.34 -2.09 -8.90
C ILE A 176 -13.68 -0.73 -8.98
N THR A 177 -13.24 -0.18 -7.85
CA THR A 177 -12.51 1.08 -7.82
C THR A 177 -11.01 0.84 -7.65
N VAL A 178 -10.20 1.68 -8.29
CA VAL A 178 -8.74 1.66 -8.20
C VAL A 178 -8.25 3.05 -7.87
N ASN A 179 -7.66 3.22 -6.69
CA ASN A 179 -7.20 4.52 -6.22
C ASN A 179 -5.79 4.44 -5.65
N CYS A 180 -5.15 5.57 -5.54
CA CYS A 180 -3.88 5.76 -4.88
C CYS A 180 -4.04 6.56 -3.59
N VAL A 181 -3.24 6.23 -2.58
CA VAL A 181 -2.94 7.11 -1.46
C VAL A 181 -1.48 7.53 -1.62
N ALA A 182 -1.21 8.83 -1.57
CA ALA A 182 0.11 9.42 -1.67
C ALA A 182 0.53 10.03 -0.32
N PRO A 183 1.21 9.25 0.55
CA PRO A 183 1.74 9.77 1.79
C PRO A 183 2.82 10.84 1.55
N GLY A 184 2.85 11.84 2.44
CA GLY A 184 4.03 12.67 2.66
C GLY A 184 5.05 11.98 3.57
N PHE A 185 5.75 12.76 4.40
CA PHE A 185 6.64 12.21 5.42
C PHE A 185 5.85 11.76 6.65
N ILE A 186 5.89 10.44 6.88
CA ILE A 186 5.16 9.77 7.96
C ILE A 186 6.15 9.32 9.03
N ASP A 187 5.80 9.48 10.31
CA ASP A 187 6.62 9.01 11.44
C ASP A 187 6.61 7.48 11.48
N THR A 188 7.64 6.91 10.93
CA THR A 188 7.92 5.47 10.86
C THR A 188 9.37 5.22 11.24
N ASP A 189 9.78 3.96 11.35
CA ASP A 189 11.17 3.62 11.63
C ASP A 189 12.15 4.30 10.64
N MET A 190 11.77 4.44 9.36
CA MET A 190 12.59 5.12 8.34
C MET A 190 12.85 6.60 8.62
N THR A 191 11.92 7.30 9.26
CA THR A 191 12.03 8.73 9.55
C THR A 191 12.57 9.00 10.96
N ARG A 192 12.61 7.99 11.83
CA ARG A 192 13.17 8.10 13.19
C ARG A 192 14.70 8.14 13.21
N ASP A 193 15.34 7.56 12.19
CA ASP A 193 16.80 7.57 12.05
C ASP A 193 17.35 8.94 11.58
N LEU A 194 16.48 9.90 11.24
CA LEU A 194 16.87 11.26 10.87
C LEU A 194 17.31 12.04 12.11
N ASP A 195 18.41 12.78 11.96
CA ASP A 195 18.84 13.71 13.00
C ASP A 195 17.85 14.88 13.20
N ALA A 196 18.01 15.61 14.32
CA ALA A 196 17.09 16.70 14.67
C ALA A 196 17.03 17.80 13.61
N THR A 197 18.16 18.10 12.94
CA THR A 197 18.27 19.14 11.93
C THR A 197 17.54 18.73 10.65
N GLN A 198 17.77 17.51 10.20
CA GLN A 198 17.07 16.94 9.05
C GLN A 198 15.55 16.87 9.30
N ARG A 199 15.16 16.42 10.50
CA ARG A 199 13.74 16.35 10.90
C ARG A 199 13.09 17.75 10.91
N ALA A 200 13.78 18.76 11.46
CA ALA A 200 13.28 20.13 11.46
C ALA A 200 13.13 20.70 10.04
N ALA A 201 14.11 20.43 9.16
CA ALA A 201 14.07 20.86 7.77
C ALA A 201 12.89 20.22 7.00
N LEU A 202 12.58 18.95 7.25
CA LEU A 202 11.42 18.29 6.67
C LEU A 202 10.10 18.88 7.18
N ILE A 203 9.98 19.06 8.49
CA ILE A 203 8.78 19.65 9.12
C ILE A 203 8.54 21.07 8.58
N GLY A 204 9.61 21.85 8.34
CA GLY A 204 9.52 23.19 7.76
C GLY A 204 8.90 23.25 6.35
N GLN A 205 8.86 22.12 5.63
CA GLN A 205 8.24 22.00 4.31
C GLN A 205 6.75 21.58 4.39
N ILE A 206 6.25 21.26 5.58
CA ILE A 206 4.89 20.75 5.78
C ILE A 206 4.03 21.86 6.40
N PRO A 207 3.00 22.38 5.70
CA PRO A 207 2.12 23.41 6.24
C PRO A 207 1.46 23.08 7.58
N LEU A 208 1.11 21.79 7.82
CA LEU A 208 0.58 21.35 9.12
C LEU A 208 1.66 21.23 10.22
N ALA A 209 2.93 21.58 9.94
CA ALA A 209 4.04 21.66 10.87
C ALA A 209 4.29 20.40 11.72
N ARG A 210 3.94 19.22 11.18
CA ARG A 210 4.21 17.90 11.79
C ARG A 210 4.45 16.84 10.74
N LEU A 211 5.15 15.78 11.10
CA LEU A 211 5.08 14.53 10.32
C LEU A 211 3.68 13.93 10.42
N GLY A 212 3.25 13.23 9.39
CA GLY A 212 2.03 12.43 9.45
C GLY A 212 2.22 11.23 10.39
N ALA A 213 1.14 10.79 11.02
CA ALA A 213 1.09 9.51 11.72
C ALA A 213 0.68 8.39 10.76
N VAL A 214 1.01 7.14 11.08
CA VAL A 214 0.58 5.99 10.27
C VAL A 214 -0.94 5.86 10.22
N GLU A 215 -1.63 6.36 11.24
CA GLU A 215 -3.08 6.43 11.35
C GLU A 215 -3.69 7.42 10.35
N ASP A 216 -3.00 8.51 10.00
CA ASP A 216 -3.45 9.46 8.96
C ASP A 216 -3.59 8.72 7.61
N ILE A 217 -2.67 7.80 7.31
CA ILE A 217 -2.71 6.98 6.09
C ILE A 217 -3.76 5.87 6.20
N ALA A 218 -3.84 5.20 7.35
CA ALA A 218 -4.81 4.14 7.58
C ALA A 218 -6.25 4.64 7.43
N GLY A 219 -6.57 5.84 7.94
CA GLY A 219 -7.87 6.49 7.78
C GLY A 219 -8.22 6.77 6.31
N ALA A 220 -7.25 7.27 5.53
CA ALA A 220 -7.42 7.51 4.10
C ALA A 220 -7.70 6.21 3.32
N VAL A 221 -6.96 5.14 3.62
CA VAL A 221 -7.19 3.81 3.03
C VAL A 221 -8.56 3.27 3.43
N ALA A 222 -8.96 3.42 4.68
CA ALA A 222 -10.27 2.97 5.17
C ALA A 222 -11.42 3.69 4.48
N TYR A 223 -11.29 5.01 4.22
CA TYR A 223 -12.24 5.76 3.41
C TYR A 223 -12.37 5.17 2.00
N LEU A 224 -11.24 4.97 1.30
CA LEU A 224 -11.24 4.43 -0.08
C LEU A 224 -11.71 2.97 -0.15
N ALA A 225 -11.52 2.19 0.89
CA ALA A 225 -12.02 0.82 1.00
C ALA A 225 -13.54 0.77 1.26
N GLY A 226 -14.09 1.81 1.89
CA GLY A 226 -15.46 1.87 2.36
C GLY A 226 -16.50 2.25 1.30
N PRO A 227 -17.78 2.15 1.65
CA PRO A 227 -18.89 2.50 0.76
C PRO A 227 -18.95 4.02 0.45
N ALA A 228 -18.43 4.89 1.31
CA ALA A 228 -18.41 6.33 1.10
C ALA A 228 -17.56 6.73 -0.14
N ALA A 229 -16.60 5.89 -0.54
CA ALA A 229 -15.77 6.09 -1.73
C ALA A 229 -16.27 5.31 -2.97
N ALA A 230 -17.50 4.82 -2.97
CA ALA A 230 -18.01 4.00 -4.09
C ALA A 230 -17.99 4.71 -5.45
N TYR A 231 -18.00 6.05 -5.46
CA TYR A 231 -17.92 6.86 -6.68
C TYR A 231 -16.54 7.51 -6.89
N VAL A 232 -15.52 7.05 -6.14
CA VAL A 232 -14.13 7.51 -6.25
C VAL A 232 -13.30 6.43 -6.92
N THR A 233 -12.80 6.69 -8.13
CA THR A 233 -11.91 5.77 -8.86
C THR A 233 -10.94 6.55 -9.74
N GLY A 234 -9.72 6.05 -9.89
CA GLY A 234 -8.64 6.71 -10.62
C GLY A 234 -8.04 7.92 -9.89
N ALA A 235 -8.45 8.17 -8.66
CA ALA A 235 -7.98 9.29 -7.84
C ALA A 235 -6.66 8.98 -7.14
N THR A 236 -5.89 10.03 -6.87
CA THR A 236 -4.76 10.01 -5.95
C THR A 236 -5.11 10.89 -4.76
N LEU A 237 -5.30 10.28 -3.59
CA LEU A 237 -5.58 11.01 -2.35
C LEU A 237 -4.24 11.38 -1.69
N HIS A 238 -3.93 12.66 -1.69
CA HIS A 238 -2.74 13.20 -1.06
C HIS A 238 -2.93 13.31 0.46
N VAL A 239 -2.04 12.65 1.23
CA VAL A 239 -2.06 12.66 2.71
C VAL A 239 -0.66 13.08 3.18
N ASN A 240 -0.37 14.38 3.09
CA ASN A 240 0.98 14.91 3.21
C ASN A 240 1.07 16.21 4.02
N GLY A 241 0.02 16.59 4.75
CA GLY A 241 0.00 17.80 5.57
C GLY A 241 0.09 19.11 4.78
N GLY A 242 -0.24 19.08 3.48
CA GLY A 242 -0.15 20.22 2.58
C GLY A 242 1.22 20.41 1.93
N MET A 243 2.15 19.47 2.08
CA MET A 243 3.47 19.54 1.45
C MET A 243 3.40 19.59 -0.08
N LEU A 244 2.41 18.93 -0.66
CA LEU A 244 2.05 19.02 -2.08
C LEU A 244 0.55 19.23 -2.19
N MET A 245 0.15 20.21 -3.00
CA MET A 245 -1.23 20.54 -3.33
C MET A 245 -1.38 20.55 -4.85
N ASP A 246 -2.24 19.68 -5.41
CA ASP A 246 -2.57 19.58 -6.84
C ASP A 246 -4.05 19.24 -7.07
#